data_59fb004747d60e3711d6ed6a2902dd80
#
_entry.id   59fb004747d60e3711d6ed6a2902dd80
#
_cell.length_a   1.000
_cell.length_b   1.000
_cell.length_c   1.000
_cell.angle_alpha   90.00
_cell.angle_beta   90.00
_cell.angle_gamma   90.00
#
_symmetry.space_group_name_H-M   'P 1'
#
loop_
_entity.id
_entity.type
_entity.pdbx_description
1 polymer ?
#
loop_
_entity_poly.entity_id
_entity_poly.type
_entity_poly.pdbx_seq_one_letter_code
_entity_poly.pdbx_strand_id
1 'polypeptide(L)'
;MAHLSMLSPQGPLTIFEEEGTIVALDFGRAVDASETPLLLQARDQLDAYFDRTRKAFQLPLAPTGTEFQRAVWDQMCVIPYGAAATYGDIARNLGSAARAVGGACGANPIPIIIPCHRVVGAAGRMTGYSGGEGIETKLALLRLEGYRLM
;
A
#
# COMPACT_ATOMS: atom_id res chain seq x y z
N MET A 1 -1.03 19.61 -8.65
CA MET A 1 -0.56 18.33 -8.04
C MET A 1 0.59 17.77 -8.86
N ALA A 2 1.69 17.49 -8.22
CA ALA A 2 2.86 16.92 -8.90
C ALA A 2 2.76 15.39 -8.96
N HIS A 3 3.33 14.78 -9.98
CA HIS A 3 3.36 13.34 -10.08
C HIS A 3 4.58 12.83 -10.83
N LEU A 4 4.94 11.58 -10.57
CA LEU A 4 6.09 10.92 -11.19
C LEU A 4 5.72 9.46 -11.46
N SER A 5 5.99 8.98 -12.67
CA SER A 5 5.84 7.57 -13.01
C SER A 5 7.19 6.86 -12.93
N MET A 6 7.15 5.60 -12.53
CA MET A 6 8.33 4.74 -12.43
C MET A 6 8.00 3.33 -12.90
N LEU A 7 8.99 2.55 -13.27
CA LEU A 7 8.83 1.14 -13.55
C LEU A 7 9.08 0.32 -12.29
N SER A 8 8.36 -0.77 -12.15
CA SER A 8 8.54 -1.70 -11.04
C SER A 8 8.31 -3.13 -11.53
N PRO A 9 8.67 -4.16 -10.73
CA PRO A 9 8.33 -5.55 -11.07
C PRO A 9 6.84 -5.79 -11.20
N GLN A 10 6.01 -4.90 -10.65
CA GLN A 10 4.55 -4.98 -10.75
C GLN A 10 3.99 -4.06 -11.84
N GLY A 11 4.84 -3.64 -12.79
CA GLY A 11 4.47 -2.73 -13.86
C GLY A 11 4.69 -1.26 -13.49
N PRO A 12 4.26 -0.34 -14.38
CA PRO A 12 4.40 1.08 -14.10
C PRO A 12 3.61 1.50 -12.87
N LEU A 13 4.18 2.42 -12.10
CA LEU A 13 3.52 3.04 -10.94
C LEU A 13 3.60 4.56 -11.12
N THR A 14 2.58 5.27 -10.64
CA THR A 14 2.60 6.73 -10.61
C THR A 14 2.36 7.20 -9.19
N ILE A 15 3.22 8.09 -8.70
CA ILE A 15 3.18 8.63 -7.35
C ILE A 15 2.72 10.09 -7.46
N PHE A 16 1.80 10.50 -6.58
CA PHE A 16 1.26 11.85 -6.57
C PHE A 16 1.60 12.56 -5.28
N GLU A 17 2.02 13.82 -5.42
CA GLU A 17 2.35 14.70 -4.29
C GLU A 17 1.45 15.92 -4.30
N GLU A 18 1.02 16.36 -3.12
CA GLU A 18 0.30 17.61 -2.93
C GLU A 18 0.76 18.25 -1.63
N GLU A 19 1.16 19.53 -1.70
CA GLU A 19 1.56 20.31 -0.53
C GLU A 19 2.60 19.60 0.37
N GLY A 20 3.59 18.98 -0.23
CA GLY A 20 4.67 18.36 0.51
C GLY A 20 4.35 17.00 1.11
N THR A 21 3.26 16.35 0.69
CA THR A 21 2.88 15.02 1.16
C THR A 21 2.56 14.11 -0.03
N ILE A 22 2.78 12.81 0.15
CA ILE A 22 2.34 11.80 -0.81
C ILE A 22 0.86 11.54 -0.57
N VAL A 23 0.04 11.68 -1.60
CA VAL A 23 -1.42 11.54 -1.48
C VAL A 23 -1.99 10.35 -2.23
N ALA A 24 -1.27 9.82 -3.21
CA ALA A 24 -1.76 8.66 -3.98
C ALA A 24 -0.62 7.91 -4.65
N LEU A 25 -0.86 6.63 -4.91
CA LEU A 25 -0.03 5.78 -5.74
C LEU A 25 -0.96 4.96 -6.62
N ASP A 26 -0.85 5.12 -7.93
CA ASP A 26 -1.66 4.39 -8.90
C ASP A 26 -0.81 3.36 -9.65
N PHE A 27 -1.42 2.23 -9.97
CA PHE A 27 -0.85 1.28 -10.91
C PHE A 27 -1.14 1.79 -12.32
N GLY A 28 -0.09 2.11 -13.05
CA GLY A 28 -0.19 2.65 -14.38
C GLY A 28 0.80 3.79 -14.59
N ARG A 29 0.88 4.25 -15.82
CA ARG A 29 1.76 5.35 -16.21
C ARG A 29 0.92 6.60 -16.50
N ALA A 30 1.34 7.73 -15.93
CA ALA A 30 0.80 9.03 -16.31
C ALA A 30 1.82 9.77 -17.19
N VAL A 31 1.34 10.71 -17.98
CA VAL A 31 2.19 11.56 -18.82
C VAL A 31 2.48 12.90 -18.10
N ASP A 32 3.46 13.64 -18.62
CA ASP A 32 3.79 14.99 -18.15
C ASP A 32 4.21 15.06 -16.67
N ALA A 33 5.18 14.22 -16.31
CA ALA A 33 5.72 14.19 -14.95
C ALA A 33 6.24 15.54 -14.47
N SER A 34 6.02 15.82 -13.18
CA SER A 34 6.55 17.00 -12.49
C SER A 34 7.42 16.53 -11.34
N GLU A 35 8.71 16.35 -11.58
CA GLU A 35 9.61 15.86 -10.56
C GLU A 35 9.78 16.85 -9.42
N THR A 36 9.67 16.36 -8.19
CA THR A 36 9.97 17.13 -6.98
C THR A 36 10.95 16.32 -6.12
N PRO A 37 11.64 16.96 -5.18
CA PRO A 37 12.52 16.21 -4.27
C PRO A 37 11.79 15.09 -3.53
N LEU A 38 10.55 15.33 -3.09
CA LEU A 38 9.77 14.31 -2.38
C LEU A 38 9.41 13.14 -3.29
N LEU A 39 8.98 13.42 -4.53
CA LEU A 39 8.65 12.36 -5.49
C LEU A 39 9.88 11.52 -5.83
N LEU A 40 11.04 12.15 -5.99
CA LEU A 40 12.28 11.41 -6.22
C LEU A 40 12.65 10.55 -5.02
N GLN A 41 12.47 11.05 -3.81
CA GLN A 41 12.69 10.29 -2.59
C GLN A 41 11.75 9.08 -2.51
N ALA A 42 10.47 9.28 -2.84
CA ALA A 42 9.49 8.20 -2.85
C ALA A 42 9.85 7.12 -3.87
N ARG A 43 10.25 7.54 -5.08
CA ARG A 43 10.72 6.61 -6.11
C ARG A 43 11.91 5.80 -5.62
N ASP A 44 12.91 6.45 -5.02
CA ASP A 44 14.11 5.78 -4.54
C ASP A 44 13.77 4.77 -3.44
N GLN A 45 12.85 5.11 -2.53
CA GLN A 45 12.41 4.18 -1.50
C GLN A 45 11.64 2.99 -2.07
N LEU A 46 10.79 3.22 -3.07
CA LEU A 46 10.08 2.13 -3.75
C LEU A 46 11.06 1.23 -4.50
N ASP A 47 12.04 1.80 -5.21
CA ASP A 47 13.07 1.00 -5.89
C ASP A 47 13.82 0.12 -4.88
N ALA A 48 14.21 0.68 -3.75
CA ALA A 48 14.90 -0.07 -2.69
C ALA A 48 14.00 -1.16 -2.09
N TYR A 49 12.71 -0.87 -1.95
CA TYR A 49 11.74 -1.87 -1.48
C TYR A 49 11.66 -3.06 -2.46
N PHE A 50 11.54 -2.79 -3.75
CA PHE A 50 11.48 -3.86 -4.76
C PHE A 50 12.82 -4.60 -4.89
N ASP A 51 13.94 -3.94 -4.60
CA ASP A 51 15.26 -4.56 -4.57
C ASP A 51 15.52 -5.33 -3.26
N ARG A 52 14.57 -5.35 -2.34
CA ARG A 52 14.66 -6.01 -1.03
C ARG A 52 15.75 -5.42 -0.12
N THR A 53 16.11 -4.15 -0.34
CA THR A 53 17.09 -3.45 0.48
C THR A 53 16.44 -2.50 1.47
N ARG A 54 15.11 -2.32 1.37
CA ARG A 54 14.34 -1.44 2.26
C ARG A 54 13.04 -2.12 2.68
N LYS A 55 12.76 -2.11 3.98
CA LYS A 55 11.58 -2.78 4.56
C LYS A 55 10.49 -1.81 5.02
N ALA A 56 10.82 -0.54 5.21
CA ALA A 56 9.87 0.46 5.69
C ALA A 56 10.02 1.74 4.90
N PHE A 57 8.93 2.49 4.79
CA PHE A 57 8.92 3.78 4.10
C PHE A 57 8.95 4.91 5.12
N GLN A 58 9.74 5.95 4.81
CA GLN A 58 9.81 7.18 5.60
C GLN A 58 9.42 8.34 4.71
N LEU A 59 8.13 8.54 4.55
CA LEU A 59 7.55 9.54 3.65
C LEU A 59 6.38 10.21 4.37
N PRO A 60 6.21 11.53 4.20
CA PRO A 60 5.02 12.18 4.71
C PRO A 60 3.82 11.78 3.86
N LEU A 61 2.83 11.15 4.48
CA LEU A 61 1.64 10.64 3.79
C LEU A 61 0.41 11.43 4.25
N ALA A 62 -0.46 11.75 3.30
CA ALA A 62 -1.74 12.41 3.60
C ALA A 62 -2.86 11.76 2.77
N PRO A 63 -3.22 10.50 3.06
CA PRO A 63 -4.30 9.84 2.36
C PRO A 63 -5.64 10.48 2.69
N THR A 64 -6.43 10.78 1.66
CA THR A 64 -7.78 11.33 1.84
C THR A 64 -8.77 10.21 2.11
N GLY A 65 -9.51 10.31 3.18
CA GLY A 65 -10.52 9.32 3.54
C GLY A 65 -11.29 9.70 4.79
N THR A 66 -12.26 8.87 5.14
CA THR A 66 -13.03 9.05 6.37
C THR A 66 -12.14 8.78 7.59
N GLU A 67 -12.62 9.17 8.76
CA GLU A 67 -11.93 8.88 10.01
C GLU A 67 -11.72 7.37 10.19
N PHE A 68 -12.75 6.56 9.91
CA PHE A 68 -12.64 5.11 9.99
C PHE A 68 -11.62 4.55 9.00
N GLN A 69 -11.66 5.01 7.74
CA GLN A 69 -10.71 4.55 6.72
C GLN A 69 -9.27 4.86 7.16
N ARG A 70 -9.02 6.08 7.64
CA ARG A 70 -7.68 6.44 8.11
C ARG A 70 -7.23 5.60 9.31
N ALA A 71 -8.15 5.27 10.21
CA ALA A 71 -7.85 4.39 11.33
C ALA A 71 -7.44 2.99 10.87
N VAL A 72 -8.12 2.45 9.85
CA VAL A 72 -7.74 1.16 9.25
C VAL A 72 -6.36 1.25 8.60
N TRP A 73 -6.11 2.31 7.83
CA TRP A 73 -4.81 2.49 7.17
C TRP A 73 -3.67 2.64 8.18
N ASP A 74 -3.91 3.30 9.31
CA ASP A 74 -2.92 3.38 10.39
C ASP A 74 -2.62 2.00 10.99
N GLN A 75 -3.64 1.15 11.14
CA GLN A 75 -3.45 -0.23 11.59
C GLN A 75 -2.61 -1.03 10.61
N MET A 76 -2.78 -0.81 9.31
CA MET A 76 -1.97 -1.47 8.29
C MET A 76 -0.51 -1.08 8.38
N CYS A 77 -0.24 0.20 8.62
CA CYS A 77 1.13 0.72 8.66
C CYS A 77 1.97 0.11 9.79
N VAL A 78 1.34 -0.46 10.81
CA VAL A 78 2.07 -1.13 11.89
C VAL A 78 2.25 -2.63 11.68
N ILE A 79 1.72 -3.20 10.59
CA ILE A 79 1.96 -4.60 10.24
C ILE A 79 3.40 -4.72 9.74
N PRO A 80 4.24 -5.54 10.38
CA PRO A 80 5.65 -5.63 9.97
C PRO A 80 5.83 -6.22 8.58
N TYR A 81 6.92 -5.83 7.94
CA TYR A 81 7.38 -6.45 6.69
C TYR A 81 7.53 -7.96 6.90
N GLY A 82 6.99 -8.75 5.98
CA GLY A 82 7.03 -10.20 6.07
C GLY A 82 5.95 -10.82 6.94
N ALA A 83 5.06 -10.01 7.50
CA ALA A 83 3.94 -10.47 8.33
C ALA A 83 2.60 -10.11 7.68
N ALA A 84 1.53 -10.65 8.23
CA ALA A 84 0.17 -10.33 7.79
C ALA A 84 -0.76 -10.27 9.01
N ALA A 85 -1.82 -9.49 8.89
CA ALA A 85 -2.92 -9.47 9.84
C ALA A 85 -4.21 -9.83 9.11
N THR A 86 -5.21 -10.31 9.83
CA THR A 86 -6.51 -10.59 9.23
C THR A 86 -7.42 -9.36 9.31
N TYR A 87 -8.42 -9.31 8.44
CA TYR A 87 -9.46 -8.28 8.54
C TYR A 87 -10.12 -8.31 9.92
N GLY A 88 -10.31 -9.51 10.48
CA GLY A 88 -10.87 -9.67 11.81
C GLY A 88 -9.98 -9.10 12.92
N ASP A 89 -8.67 -9.25 12.79
CA ASP A 89 -7.72 -8.69 13.77
C ASP A 89 -7.84 -7.17 13.84
N ILE A 90 -7.86 -6.51 12.68
CA ILE A 90 -8.00 -5.06 12.60
C ILE A 90 -9.37 -4.63 13.10
N ALA A 91 -10.42 -5.36 12.73
CA ALA A 91 -11.78 -5.07 13.17
C ALA A 91 -11.90 -5.13 14.69
N ARG A 92 -11.29 -6.13 15.35
CA ARG A 92 -11.31 -6.22 16.81
C ARG A 92 -10.60 -5.03 17.45
N ASN A 93 -9.48 -4.60 16.89
CA ASN A 93 -8.73 -3.45 17.42
C ASN A 93 -9.53 -2.16 17.33
N LEU A 94 -10.39 -2.03 16.32
CA LEU A 94 -11.15 -0.81 16.06
C LEU A 94 -12.62 -0.90 16.52
N GLY A 95 -13.03 -2.03 17.11
CA GLY A 95 -14.41 -2.22 17.52
C GLY A 95 -15.39 -2.23 16.34
N SER A 96 -14.98 -2.84 15.22
CA SER A 96 -15.74 -2.85 13.97
C SER A 96 -15.88 -4.27 13.44
N ALA A 97 -16.33 -4.41 12.19
CA ALA A 97 -16.53 -5.70 11.52
C ALA A 97 -15.51 -5.88 10.40
N ALA A 98 -15.12 -7.13 10.15
CA ALA A 98 -14.17 -7.47 9.09
C ALA A 98 -14.59 -6.93 7.72
N ARG A 99 -15.89 -6.93 7.43
CA ARG A 99 -16.42 -6.41 6.17
C ARG A 99 -16.16 -4.92 5.99
N ALA A 100 -16.33 -4.13 7.06
CA ALA A 100 -16.06 -2.69 7.02
C ALA A 100 -14.56 -2.43 6.83
N VAL A 101 -13.71 -3.22 7.48
CA VAL A 101 -12.25 -3.14 7.28
C VAL A 101 -11.89 -3.46 5.83
N GLY A 102 -12.52 -4.49 5.24
CA GLY A 102 -12.31 -4.85 3.84
C GLY A 102 -12.63 -3.70 2.89
N GLY A 103 -13.73 -2.98 3.14
CA GLY A 103 -14.10 -1.81 2.36
C GLY A 103 -13.04 -0.69 2.46
N ALA A 104 -12.54 -0.44 3.66
CA ALA A 104 -11.48 0.56 3.87
C ALA A 104 -10.17 0.15 3.19
N CYS A 105 -9.84 -1.15 3.20
CA CYS A 105 -8.67 -1.67 2.47
C CYS A 105 -8.78 -1.37 0.98
N GLY A 106 -9.95 -1.62 0.39
CA GLY A 106 -10.18 -1.36 -1.04
C GLY A 106 -10.14 0.12 -1.40
N ALA A 107 -10.34 1.01 -0.44
CA ALA A 107 -10.31 2.46 -0.66
C ALA A 107 -8.93 3.09 -0.42
N ASN A 108 -7.92 2.30 -0.07
CA ASN A 108 -6.56 2.81 0.20
C ASN A 108 -6.00 3.54 -1.03
N PRO A 109 -5.71 4.85 -0.92
CA PRO A 109 -5.21 5.62 -2.06
C PRO A 109 -3.70 5.46 -2.29
N ILE A 110 -2.95 4.89 -1.34
CA ILE A 110 -1.48 4.79 -1.42
C ILE A 110 -1.06 3.32 -1.20
N PRO A 111 -1.48 2.40 -2.09
CA PRO A 111 -1.11 0.98 -1.91
C PRO A 111 0.40 0.80 -1.95
N ILE A 112 0.88 -0.32 -1.45
CA ILE A 112 2.29 -0.67 -1.27
C ILE A 112 2.91 0.10 -0.10
N ILE A 113 2.86 1.42 -0.11
CA ILE A 113 3.38 2.26 0.98
C ILE A 113 2.51 2.11 2.22
N ILE A 114 1.17 2.21 2.05
CA ILE A 114 0.23 1.79 3.08
C ILE A 114 -0.11 0.33 2.75
N PRO A 115 0.39 -0.64 3.52
CA PRO A 115 0.50 -2.02 3.03
C PRO A 115 -0.79 -2.84 3.15
N CYS A 116 -1.81 -2.48 2.36
CA CYS A 116 -3.07 -3.24 2.34
C CYS A 116 -2.88 -4.68 1.83
N HIS A 117 -1.78 -4.98 1.15
CA HIS A 117 -1.44 -6.35 0.76
C HIS A 117 -1.13 -7.25 1.95
N ARG A 118 -0.81 -6.68 3.13
CA ARG A 118 -0.54 -7.43 4.35
C ARG A 118 -1.81 -7.78 5.14
N VAL A 119 -2.99 -7.49 4.61
CA VAL A 119 -4.26 -7.85 5.24
C VAL A 119 -4.87 -9.02 4.48
N VAL A 120 -5.14 -10.11 5.19
CA VAL A 120 -5.61 -11.36 4.60
C VAL A 120 -6.90 -11.81 5.28
N GLY A 121 -7.59 -12.77 4.67
CA GLY A 121 -8.78 -13.35 5.26
C GLY A 121 -8.47 -14.29 6.43
N ALA A 122 -9.51 -14.80 7.07
CA ALA A 122 -9.38 -15.73 8.19
C ALA A 122 -8.52 -16.95 7.78
N ALA A 123 -7.68 -17.40 8.69
CA ALA A 123 -6.75 -18.53 8.48
C ALA A 123 -5.76 -18.26 7.33
N GLY A 124 -5.44 -17.00 7.06
CA GLY A 124 -4.49 -16.63 6.02
C GLY A 124 -5.04 -16.72 4.61
N ARG A 125 -6.36 -16.82 4.46
CA ARG A 125 -7.00 -16.94 3.15
C ARG A 125 -6.70 -15.70 2.29
N MET A 126 -6.29 -15.94 1.05
CA MET A 126 -6.03 -14.87 0.12
C MET A 126 -7.35 -14.28 -0.40
N THR A 127 -7.50 -12.97 -0.25
CA THR A 127 -8.69 -12.24 -0.68
C THR A 127 -8.30 -11.15 -1.68
N GLY A 128 -9.27 -10.40 -2.18
CA GLY A 128 -9.08 -9.44 -3.24
C GLY A 128 -8.06 -8.34 -2.95
N TYR A 129 -7.59 -7.74 -4.01
CA TYR A 129 -6.70 -6.59 -4.00
C TYR A 129 -7.10 -5.72 -5.19
N SER A 130 -7.24 -4.41 -4.97
CA SER A 130 -7.77 -3.53 -6.00
C SER A 130 -6.71 -2.96 -6.95
N GLY A 131 -5.42 -3.12 -6.65
CA GLY A 131 -4.33 -2.61 -7.48
C GLY A 131 -3.80 -3.64 -8.47
N GLY A 132 -3.15 -3.17 -9.55
CA GLY A 132 -2.44 -4.01 -10.51
C GLY A 132 -3.29 -5.15 -11.07
N GLU A 133 -2.75 -6.36 -10.97
CA GLU A 133 -3.40 -7.60 -11.41
C GLU A 133 -4.21 -8.27 -10.29
N GLY A 134 -4.71 -7.49 -9.34
CA GLY A 134 -5.54 -8.01 -8.25
C GLY A 134 -4.79 -8.96 -7.33
N ILE A 135 -5.34 -10.14 -7.09
CA ILE A 135 -4.76 -11.14 -6.18
C ILE A 135 -3.34 -11.52 -6.56
N GLU A 136 -3.02 -11.56 -7.86
CA GLU A 136 -1.66 -11.88 -8.31
C GLU A 136 -0.65 -10.86 -7.84
N THR A 137 -0.99 -9.57 -7.90
CA THR A 137 -0.14 -8.51 -7.38
C THR A 137 0.02 -8.63 -5.86
N LYS A 138 -1.07 -8.88 -5.15
CA LYS A 138 -1.04 -9.09 -3.70
C LYS A 138 -0.09 -10.23 -3.32
N LEU A 139 -0.20 -11.38 -4.00
CA LEU A 139 0.66 -12.52 -3.78
C LEU A 139 2.13 -12.18 -4.07
N ALA A 140 2.40 -11.47 -5.16
CA ALA A 140 3.75 -11.09 -5.54
C ALA A 140 4.40 -10.20 -4.48
N LEU A 141 3.66 -9.23 -3.93
CA LEU A 141 4.17 -8.36 -2.88
C LEU A 141 4.46 -9.12 -1.60
N LEU A 142 3.56 -10.02 -1.20
CA LEU A 142 3.77 -10.85 -0.02
C LEU A 142 4.98 -11.78 -0.18
N ARG A 143 5.15 -12.38 -1.36
CA ARG A 143 6.32 -13.23 -1.64
C ARG A 143 7.61 -12.42 -1.63
N LEU A 144 7.58 -11.23 -2.20
CA LEU A 144 8.74 -10.32 -2.19
C LEU A 144 9.18 -10.04 -0.76
N GLU A 145 8.22 -9.89 0.15
CA GLU A 145 8.49 -9.62 1.57
C GLU A 145 8.86 -10.88 2.36
N GLY A 146 8.83 -12.04 1.74
CA GLY A 146 9.16 -13.29 2.41
C GLY A 146 8.04 -13.90 3.23
N TYR A 147 6.80 -13.41 3.07
CA TYR A 147 5.64 -14.00 3.75
C TYR A 147 5.39 -15.40 3.21
N ARG A 148 5.23 -16.35 4.13
CA ARG A 148 4.96 -17.73 3.76
C ARG A 148 3.48 -17.93 3.47
N LEU A 149 3.19 -18.35 2.25
CA LEU A 149 1.84 -18.70 1.83
C LEU A 149 1.65 -20.21 2.14
N MET A 150 0.65 -20.47 2.95
CA MET A 150 0.31 -21.83 3.38
C MET A 150 -0.82 -22.40 2.53
#